data_36d34bf64a2d88b0e9641d96721f2cd2
#
_entry.id   36d34bf64a2d88b0e9641d96721f2cd2
#
_cell.length_a   1.000
_cell.length_b   1.000
_cell.length_c   1.000
_cell.angle_alpha   90.00
_cell.angle_beta   90.00
_cell.angle_gamma   90.00
#
_symmetry.space_group_name_H-M   'P 1'
#
loop_
_entity.id
_entity.type
_entity.pdbx_description
1 polymer ?
#
loop_
_entity_poly.entity_id
_entity_poly.type
_entity_poly.pdbx_seq_one_letter_code
_entity_poly.pdbx_strand_id
1 'polypeptide(L)'
;MKKLVVNKKYNNKKLDKFLKDNISTLSNNLFYKTLRKKDIKINGKRVSENVTVFENDEILVYIPDNLLENKLNLDIIYEDNNILLINKPSNIEVTGQDSLTEVVHKLYSSCEFKPMPCHRLDRNTSGLILFAKNTQALEILLNKFKHHEIEKHYLALVYGIPQKKNERLISYLFKDSSKSLVYISDVPKKGYQKIITSYSLIESFDNNTSLLDVEIETGRTHQIRAHLAHIGLPIIGDGKYGINEFNKKFKAKTQKLISYKLIFKFESDSKILEYLSKKSFELKSGKKLLF
;
A
#
# COMPACT_ATOMS: atom_id res chain seq x y z
N MET A 1 23.70 11.63 -11.87
CA MET A 1 24.92 10.84 -11.57
C MET A 1 25.55 11.36 -10.28
N LYS A 2 25.82 10.49 -9.30
CA LYS A 2 26.54 10.87 -8.06
C LYS A 2 27.93 10.23 -8.05
N LYS A 3 28.95 11.03 -7.68
CA LYS A 3 30.31 10.59 -7.47
C LYS A 3 30.61 10.67 -5.98
N LEU A 4 31.11 9.57 -5.40
CA LEU A 4 31.44 9.43 -3.98
C LEU A 4 32.84 8.80 -3.86
N VAL A 5 33.57 9.18 -2.82
CA VAL A 5 34.85 8.58 -2.47
C VAL A 5 34.75 7.92 -1.10
N VAL A 6 35.18 6.68 -1.00
CA VAL A 6 35.13 5.91 0.24
C VAL A 6 36.16 6.45 1.21
N ASN A 7 35.70 6.88 2.39
CA ASN A 7 36.58 7.34 3.46
C ASN A 7 36.95 6.20 4.43
N LYS A 8 37.89 6.44 5.35
CA LYS A 8 38.41 5.48 6.32
C LYS A 8 37.33 4.76 7.15
N LYS A 9 36.19 5.43 7.44
CA LYS A 9 35.05 4.86 8.19
C LYS A 9 34.42 3.66 7.48
N TYR A 10 34.47 3.63 6.15
CA TYR A 10 33.86 2.60 5.31
C TYR A 10 34.88 1.62 4.71
N ASN A 11 36.15 1.73 5.10
CA ASN A 11 37.15 0.76 4.68
C ASN A 11 36.73 -0.68 5.06
N ASN A 12 36.81 -1.60 4.14
CA ASN A 12 36.42 -3.01 4.31
C ASN A 12 34.93 -3.20 4.71
N LYS A 13 34.03 -2.31 4.24
CA LYS A 13 32.58 -2.45 4.42
C LYS A 13 31.89 -2.81 3.10
N LYS A 14 30.66 -3.29 3.18
CA LYS A 14 29.85 -3.59 1.98
C LYS A 14 29.41 -2.30 1.27
N LEU A 15 29.36 -2.35 -0.06
CA LEU A 15 28.95 -1.25 -0.93
C LEU A 15 27.58 -0.69 -0.58
N ASP A 16 26.61 -1.56 -0.24
CA ASP A 16 25.25 -1.14 0.13
C ASP A 16 25.25 -0.27 1.40
N LYS A 17 26.06 -0.63 2.39
CA LYS A 17 26.18 0.16 3.62
C LYS A 17 26.77 1.54 3.32
N PHE A 18 27.86 1.60 2.56
CA PHE A 18 28.47 2.86 2.17
C PHE A 18 27.49 3.76 1.40
N LEU A 19 26.85 3.20 0.36
CA LEU A 19 25.95 3.99 -0.48
C LEU A 19 24.70 4.46 0.25
N LYS A 20 24.08 3.64 1.11
CA LYS A 20 22.88 4.03 1.88
C LYS A 20 23.18 5.11 2.92
N ASP A 21 24.34 5.02 3.57
CA ASP A 21 24.75 6.03 4.56
C ASP A 21 25.06 7.40 3.88
N ASN A 22 25.49 7.40 2.62
CA ASN A 22 25.88 8.61 1.87
C ASN A 22 24.78 9.11 0.89
N ILE A 23 23.78 8.28 0.58
CA ILE A 23 22.64 8.61 -0.26
C ILE A 23 21.37 8.22 0.51
N SER A 24 20.88 9.11 1.35
CA SER A 24 19.76 8.88 2.29
C SER A 24 18.46 8.40 1.62
N THR A 25 18.31 8.65 0.32
CA THR A 25 17.14 8.27 -0.49
C THR A 25 17.34 6.94 -1.23
N LEU A 26 18.49 6.26 -1.07
CA LEU A 26 18.78 5.00 -1.74
C LEU A 26 18.16 3.82 -0.96
N SER A 27 16.94 3.44 -1.35
CA SER A 27 16.26 2.28 -0.79
C SER A 27 16.96 0.95 -1.17
N ASN A 28 16.73 -0.12 -0.38
CA ASN A 28 17.23 -1.46 -0.69
C ASN A 28 16.83 -1.92 -2.11
N ASN A 29 15.55 -1.73 -2.45
CA ASN A 29 15.03 -2.10 -3.75
C ASN A 29 15.71 -1.33 -4.88
N LEU A 30 15.93 -0.04 -4.71
CA LEU A 30 16.59 0.80 -5.70
C LEU A 30 18.08 0.41 -5.84
N PHE A 31 18.77 0.16 -4.73
CA PHE A 31 20.15 -0.31 -4.74
C PHE A 31 20.31 -1.61 -5.56
N TYR A 32 19.56 -2.67 -5.25
CA TYR A 32 19.66 -3.93 -5.98
C TYR A 32 19.16 -3.85 -7.42
N LYS A 33 18.20 -2.98 -7.72
CA LYS A 33 17.77 -2.69 -9.10
C LYS A 33 18.91 -2.03 -9.90
N THR A 34 19.61 -1.09 -9.29
CA THR A 34 20.75 -0.37 -9.89
C THR A 34 21.93 -1.32 -10.11
N LEU A 35 22.23 -2.20 -9.16
CA LEU A 35 23.24 -3.26 -9.31
C LEU A 35 22.94 -4.19 -10.49
N ARG A 36 21.70 -4.71 -10.57
CA ARG A 36 21.30 -5.59 -11.70
C ARG A 36 21.40 -4.92 -13.06
N LYS A 37 21.19 -3.59 -13.12
CA LYS A 37 21.38 -2.79 -14.34
C LYS A 37 22.85 -2.45 -14.62
N LYS A 38 23.76 -2.80 -13.71
CA LYS A 38 25.18 -2.42 -13.76
C LYS A 38 25.40 -0.89 -13.81
N ASP A 39 24.54 -0.16 -13.14
CA ASP A 39 24.54 1.31 -13.07
C ASP A 39 25.38 1.85 -11.89
N ILE A 40 26.28 1.02 -11.34
CA ILE A 40 27.29 1.41 -10.34
C ILE A 40 28.67 1.04 -10.89
N LYS A 41 29.62 1.97 -10.76
CA LYS A 41 31.04 1.73 -11.05
C LYS A 41 31.86 1.96 -9.81
N ILE A 42 32.90 1.12 -9.62
CA ILE A 42 33.96 1.30 -8.63
C ILE A 42 35.27 1.38 -9.39
N ASN A 43 36.01 2.48 -9.21
CA ASN A 43 37.25 2.73 -9.90
C ASN A 43 37.12 2.52 -11.43
N GLY A 44 36.05 3.03 -12.02
CA GLY A 44 35.75 2.94 -13.44
C GLY A 44 35.16 1.60 -13.91
N LYS A 45 35.17 0.53 -13.10
CA LYS A 45 34.64 -0.80 -13.45
C LYS A 45 33.18 -0.97 -12.98
N ARG A 46 32.32 -1.47 -13.85
CA ARG A 46 30.90 -1.77 -13.50
C ARG A 46 30.81 -2.97 -12.56
N VAL A 47 29.94 -2.85 -11.54
CA VAL A 47 29.67 -3.93 -10.58
C VAL A 47 28.22 -4.38 -10.66
N SER A 48 27.97 -5.67 -10.45
CA SER A 48 26.64 -6.30 -10.45
C SER A 48 26.28 -6.96 -9.12
N GLU A 49 27.22 -6.97 -8.17
CA GLU A 49 27.08 -7.59 -6.87
C GLU A 49 27.45 -6.61 -5.75
N ASN A 50 26.95 -6.90 -4.54
CA ASN A 50 27.27 -6.11 -3.35
C ASN A 50 28.67 -6.45 -2.83
N VAL A 51 29.67 -5.84 -3.43
CA VAL A 51 31.11 -6.06 -3.14
C VAL A 51 31.55 -5.29 -1.88
N THR A 52 32.73 -5.63 -1.39
CA THR A 52 33.41 -4.86 -0.34
C THR A 52 34.13 -3.67 -0.97
N VAL A 53 34.07 -2.51 -0.33
CA VAL A 53 34.74 -1.26 -0.76
C VAL A 53 35.88 -0.93 0.19
N PHE A 54 36.90 -0.24 -0.34
CA PHE A 54 38.12 0.13 0.39
C PHE A 54 38.31 1.65 0.39
N GLU A 55 39.08 2.15 1.34
CA GLU A 55 39.41 3.57 1.43
C GLU A 55 39.99 4.08 0.11
N ASN A 56 39.57 5.28 -0.30
CA ASN A 56 39.87 5.93 -1.58
C ASN A 56 39.21 5.31 -2.84
N ASP A 57 38.40 4.26 -2.71
CA ASP A 57 37.63 3.81 -3.86
C ASP A 57 36.72 4.92 -4.39
N GLU A 58 36.76 5.19 -5.69
CA GLU A 58 35.88 6.11 -6.38
C GLU A 58 34.62 5.36 -6.84
N ILE A 59 33.46 5.78 -6.34
CA ILE A 59 32.19 5.14 -6.68
C ILE A 59 31.33 6.11 -7.49
N LEU A 60 30.94 5.70 -8.70
CA LEU A 60 29.99 6.41 -9.55
C LEU A 60 28.67 5.67 -9.56
N VAL A 61 27.59 6.40 -9.21
CA VAL A 61 26.23 5.85 -9.18
C VAL A 61 25.38 6.58 -10.22
N TYR A 62 24.91 5.82 -11.22
CA TYR A 62 24.07 6.31 -12.32
C TYR A 62 22.58 6.10 -12.00
N ILE A 63 22.07 6.86 -11.07
CA ILE A 63 20.64 6.88 -10.75
C ILE A 63 20.09 8.24 -11.18
N PRO A 64 18.99 8.30 -11.95
CA PRO A 64 18.30 9.55 -12.26
C PRO A 64 17.89 10.28 -10.98
N ASP A 65 18.06 11.61 -10.95
CA ASP A 65 17.81 12.41 -9.76
C ASP A 65 16.35 12.32 -9.29
N ASN A 66 15.39 12.17 -10.20
CA ASN A 66 13.99 11.92 -9.88
C ASN A 66 13.74 10.60 -9.12
N LEU A 67 14.64 9.62 -9.21
CA LEU A 67 14.58 8.39 -8.42
C LEU A 67 15.32 8.51 -7.08
N LEU A 68 16.26 9.47 -6.98
CA LEU A 68 16.95 9.83 -5.75
C LEU A 68 16.20 10.91 -4.96
N GLU A 69 15.49 11.76 -5.66
CA GLU A 69 14.54 12.71 -5.09
C GLU A 69 13.18 12.07 -4.80
N ASN A 70 13.14 10.82 -4.35
CA ASN A 70 11.91 10.24 -3.81
C ASN A 70 11.43 11.06 -2.59
N LYS A 71 11.17 12.36 -2.80
CA LYS A 71 10.05 13.04 -2.18
C LYS A 71 8.82 12.35 -2.79
N LEU A 72 8.36 11.26 -2.17
CA LEU A 72 6.96 10.93 -2.27
C LEU A 72 6.26 12.21 -1.78
N ASN A 73 5.85 13.06 -2.74
CA ASN A 73 4.94 14.13 -2.42
C ASN A 73 3.70 13.40 -1.91
N LEU A 74 3.48 13.47 -0.60
CA LEU A 74 2.30 12.87 0.00
C LEU A 74 1.09 13.60 -0.58
N ASP A 75 0.22 12.87 -1.24
CA ASP A 75 -1.08 13.36 -1.67
C ASP A 75 -2.00 13.44 -0.45
N ILE A 76 -1.92 14.56 0.28
CA ILE A 76 -2.69 14.81 1.49
C ILE A 76 -4.09 15.24 1.09
N ILE A 77 -5.09 14.43 1.45
CA ILE A 77 -6.51 14.68 1.16
C ILE A 77 -7.15 15.55 2.23
N TYR A 78 -6.74 15.34 3.49
CA TYR A 78 -7.21 16.14 4.62
C TYR A 78 -6.20 16.07 5.75
N GLU A 79 -6.03 17.18 6.45
CA GLU A 79 -5.19 17.27 7.64
C GLU A 79 -5.78 18.27 8.64
N ASP A 80 -5.72 17.92 9.93
CA ASP A 80 -5.99 18.80 11.05
C ASP A 80 -5.02 18.48 12.22
N ASN A 81 -5.36 18.91 13.44
CA ASN A 81 -4.52 18.65 14.62
C ASN A 81 -4.54 17.19 15.07
N ASN A 82 -5.55 16.42 14.70
CA ASN A 82 -5.78 15.07 15.20
C ASN A 82 -5.53 13.98 14.16
N ILE A 83 -5.83 14.25 12.88
CA ILE A 83 -5.76 13.26 11.81
C ILE A 83 -5.01 13.77 10.59
N LEU A 84 -4.47 12.81 9.85
CA LEU A 84 -3.86 13.02 8.53
C LEU A 84 -4.41 11.92 7.60
N LEU A 85 -5.10 12.32 6.53
CA LEU A 85 -5.65 11.43 5.52
C LEU A 85 -4.87 11.57 4.22
N ILE A 86 -4.31 10.47 3.74
CA ILE A 86 -3.41 10.44 2.59
C ILE A 86 -4.00 9.53 1.51
N ASN A 87 -3.86 9.92 0.25
CA ASN A 87 -4.03 9.02 -0.89
C ASN A 87 -2.73 8.24 -1.12
N LYS A 88 -2.66 7.01 -0.60
CA LYS A 88 -1.50 6.14 -0.73
C LYS A 88 -1.32 5.71 -2.20
N PRO A 89 -0.14 5.89 -2.80
CA PRO A 89 0.11 5.31 -4.12
C PRO A 89 0.24 3.79 -4.06
N SER A 90 0.09 3.11 -5.21
CA SER A 90 0.41 1.69 -5.35
C SER A 90 1.92 1.44 -5.19
N ASN A 91 2.32 0.19 -4.94
CA ASN A 91 3.71 -0.29 -4.79
C ASN A 91 4.46 0.15 -3.53
N ILE A 92 3.80 0.74 -2.54
CA ILE A 92 4.38 1.03 -1.23
C ILE A 92 3.57 0.34 -0.11
N GLU A 93 4.25 -0.24 0.85
CA GLU A 93 3.63 -0.79 2.06
C GLU A 93 3.27 0.34 3.03
N VAL A 94 2.28 0.11 3.89
CA VAL A 94 1.91 1.11 4.91
C VAL A 94 2.96 1.19 5.99
N THR A 95 3.44 0.04 6.49
CA THR A 95 4.43 -0.09 7.57
C THR A 95 5.57 -1.00 7.15
N GLY A 96 6.72 -0.88 7.81
CA GLY A 96 7.94 -1.63 7.50
C GLY A 96 9.02 -0.75 6.90
N GLN A 97 10.07 -1.36 6.38
CA GLN A 97 11.17 -0.66 5.73
C GLN A 97 10.74 -0.06 4.38
N ASP A 98 11.18 1.15 4.07
CA ASP A 98 10.82 1.92 2.86
C ASP A 98 9.28 2.10 2.71
N SER A 99 8.56 2.21 3.82
CA SER A 99 7.10 2.30 3.89
C SER A 99 6.57 3.73 3.83
N LEU A 100 5.26 3.85 3.62
CA LEU A 100 4.56 5.13 3.69
C LEU A 100 4.73 5.79 5.07
N THR A 101 4.67 5.00 6.15
CA THR A 101 4.87 5.50 7.51
C THR A 101 6.25 6.12 7.70
N GLU A 102 7.31 5.54 7.14
CA GLU A 102 8.64 6.18 7.19
C GLU A 102 8.69 7.51 6.42
N VAL A 103 8.00 7.60 5.28
CA VAL A 103 7.89 8.86 4.52
C VAL A 103 7.17 9.92 5.34
N VAL A 104 6.04 9.55 5.96
CA VAL A 104 5.29 10.42 6.87
C VAL A 104 6.16 10.85 8.04
N HIS A 105 6.86 9.92 8.72
CA HIS A 105 7.73 10.26 9.86
C HIS A 105 8.89 11.20 9.48
N LYS A 106 9.41 11.11 8.25
CA LYS A 106 10.42 12.09 7.77
C LYS A 106 9.83 13.47 7.59
N LEU A 107 8.60 13.57 7.05
CA LEU A 107 7.91 14.85 6.87
C LEU A 107 7.57 15.50 8.23
N TYR A 108 7.16 14.70 9.20
CA TYR A 108 6.79 15.13 10.55
C TYR A 108 7.92 14.91 11.57
N SER A 109 9.19 15.00 11.13
CA SER A 109 10.36 14.73 11.98
C SER A 109 10.50 15.66 13.18
N SER A 110 10.02 16.91 13.08
CA SER A 110 10.02 17.92 14.15
C SER A 110 8.86 17.77 15.14
N CYS A 111 7.87 16.92 14.86
CA CYS A 111 6.74 16.72 15.75
C CYS A 111 7.13 15.75 16.89
N GLU A 112 6.70 16.04 18.11
CA GLU A 112 6.87 15.17 19.28
C GLU A 112 6.19 13.81 19.05
N PHE A 113 4.92 13.82 18.61
CA PHE A 113 4.21 12.62 18.18
C PHE A 113 4.25 12.50 16.66
N LYS A 114 4.88 11.44 16.17
CA LYS A 114 4.89 11.13 14.72
C LYS A 114 3.60 10.45 14.32
N PRO A 115 2.93 10.90 13.23
CA PRO A 115 1.67 10.31 12.81
C PRO A 115 1.72 8.79 12.64
N MET A 116 0.74 8.08 13.19
CA MET A 116 0.65 6.62 13.19
C MET A 116 -0.55 6.14 12.37
N PRO A 117 -0.37 5.11 11.49
CA PRO A 117 -1.48 4.60 10.69
C PRO A 117 -2.51 3.88 11.55
N CYS A 118 -3.80 4.19 11.34
CA CYS A 118 -4.92 3.59 12.08
C CYS A 118 -5.43 2.29 11.45
N HIS A 119 -5.11 2.05 10.19
CA HIS A 119 -5.42 0.84 9.43
C HIS A 119 -4.36 0.57 8.37
N ARG A 120 -4.57 -0.46 7.58
CA ARG A 120 -3.61 -0.82 6.52
C ARG A 120 -4.30 -1.03 5.18
N LEU A 121 -3.52 -0.82 4.12
CA LEU A 121 -3.80 -1.25 2.76
C LEU A 121 -2.69 -2.20 2.30
N ASP A 122 -2.99 -3.09 1.38
CA ASP A 122 -1.98 -3.92 0.73
C ASP A 122 -0.98 -3.03 -0.06
N ARG A 123 0.22 -3.54 -0.29
CA ARG A 123 1.27 -2.83 -1.02
C ARG A 123 0.79 -2.23 -2.35
N ASN A 124 0.03 -3.01 -3.12
CA ASN A 124 -0.44 -2.61 -4.45
C ASN A 124 -1.84 -1.98 -4.45
N THR A 125 -2.53 -1.93 -3.31
CA THR A 125 -3.78 -1.18 -3.15
C THR A 125 -3.45 0.28 -2.94
N SER A 126 -4.01 1.16 -3.75
CA SER A 126 -3.92 2.62 -3.60
C SER A 126 -5.13 3.17 -2.83
N GLY A 127 -5.10 4.46 -2.51
CA GLY A 127 -6.24 5.16 -1.96
C GLY A 127 -6.10 5.60 -0.50
N LEU A 128 -7.22 5.92 0.11
CA LEU A 128 -7.31 6.58 1.41
C LEU A 128 -6.71 5.72 2.52
N ILE A 129 -5.78 6.30 3.25
CA ILE A 129 -5.23 5.77 4.50
C ILE A 129 -5.21 6.85 5.57
N LEU A 130 -5.71 6.49 6.75
CA LEU A 130 -5.86 7.40 7.89
C LEU A 130 -4.72 7.20 8.88
N PHE A 131 -4.09 8.31 9.25
CA PHE A 131 -3.10 8.41 10.33
C PHE A 131 -3.65 9.27 11.47
N ALA A 132 -3.34 8.90 12.70
CA ALA A 132 -3.54 9.74 13.87
C ALA A 132 -2.30 10.61 14.12
N LYS A 133 -2.49 11.86 14.52
CA LYS A 133 -1.42 12.83 14.79
C LYS A 133 -1.12 13.02 16.27
N ASN A 134 -1.85 12.35 17.16
CA ASN A 134 -1.59 12.31 18.61
C ASN A 134 -2.10 10.99 19.20
N THR A 135 -1.67 10.69 20.43
CA THR A 135 -1.98 9.43 21.12
C THR A 135 -3.47 9.24 21.34
N GLN A 136 -4.19 10.29 21.77
CA GLN A 136 -5.61 10.21 22.05
C GLN A 136 -6.44 9.92 20.79
N ALA A 137 -6.10 10.57 19.67
CA ALA A 137 -6.72 10.28 18.38
C ALA A 137 -6.45 8.85 17.92
N LEU A 138 -5.21 8.36 18.14
CA LEU A 138 -4.83 6.98 17.78
C LEU A 138 -5.69 5.95 18.52
N GLU A 139 -5.80 6.07 19.84
CA GLU A 139 -6.59 5.16 20.67
C GLU A 139 -8.07 5.15 20.25
N ILE A 140 -8.66 6.34 20.04
CA ILE A 140 -10.04 6.47 19.59
C ILE A 140 -10.23 5.80 18.23
N LEU A 141 -9.41 6.15 17.24
CA LEU A 141 -9.55 5.62 15.88
C LEU A 141 -9.33 4.12 15.79
N LEU A 142 -8.36 3.55 16.52
CA LEU A 142 -8.17 2.10 16.59
C LEU A 142 -9.41 1.40 17.18
N ASN A 143 -10.02 2.00 18.21
CA ASN A 143 -11.28 1.51 18.80
C ASN A 143 -12.42 1.59 17.78
N LYS A 144 -12.57 2.73 17.07
CA LYS A 144 -13.61 2.93 16.05
C LYS A 144 -13.49 1.93 14.88
N PHE A 145 -12.25 1.65 14.40
CA PHE A 145 -12.02 0.60 13.40
C PHE A 145 -12.36 -0.80 13.93
N LYS A 146 -12.02 -1.09 15.18
CA LYS A 146 -12.33 -2.38 15.83
C LYS A 146 -13.84 -2.64 15.94
N HIS A 147 -14.63 -1.61 16.18
CA HIS A 147 -16.09 -1.70 16.34
C HIS A 147 -16.87 -1.39 15.05
N HIS A 148 -16.16 -1.29 13.90
CA HIS A 148 -16.75 -1.04 12.57
C HIS A 148 -17.50 0.31 12.47
N GLU A 149 -17.14 1.29 13.30
CA GLU A 149 -17.71 2.65 13.27
C GLU A 149 -17.03 3.55 12.20
N ILE A 150 -16.11 3.00 11.42
CA ILE A 150 -15.52 3.63 10.23
C ILE A 150 -15.67 2.65 9.07
N GLU A 151 -16.58 2.98 8.14
CA GLU A 151 -16.79 2.19 6.93
C GLU A 151 -15.70 2.46 5.90
N LYS A 152 -15.30 1.41 5.20
CA LYS A 152 -14.27 1.43 4.19
C LYS A 152 -14.83 0.95 2.87
N HIS A 153 -14.86 1.83 1.88
CA HIS A 153 -15.31 1.54 0.53
C HIS A 153 -14.15 1.52 -0.46
N TYR A 154 -14.20 0.55 -1.36
CA TYR A 154 -13.19 0.34 -2.38
C TYR A 154 -13.83 0.29 -3.75
N LEU A 155 -13.22 0.92 -4.74
CA LEU A 155 -13.53 0.62 -6.15
C LEU A 155 -12.67 -0.54 -6.60
N ALA A 156 -13.32 -1.56 -7.16
CA ALA A 156 -12.65 -2.73 -7.73
C ALA A 156 -13.10 -2.91 -9.19
N LEU A 157 -12.13 -2.90 -10.13
CA LEU A 157 -12.39 -3.31 -11.50
C LEU A 157 -12.10 -4.81 -11.61
N VAL A 158 -13.14 -5.60 -11.89
CA VAL A 158 -13.08 -7.05 -11.94
C VAL A 158 -13.31 -7.56 -13.36
N TYR A 159 -12.80 -8.77 -13.65
CA TYR A 159 -13.19 -9.53 -14.82
C TYR A 159 -14.43 -10.37 -14.50
N GLY A 160 -15.42 -10.32 -15.38
CA GLY A 160 -16.72 -10.94 -15.21
C GLY A 160 -17.82 -9.95 -14.85
N ILE A 161 -19.06 -10.40 -15.00
CA ILE A 161 -20.27 -9.67 -14.64
C ILE A 161 -20.92 -10.41 -13.47
N PRO A 162 -21.13 -9.74 -12.31
CA PRO A 162 -21.73 -10.38 -11.15
C PRO A 162 -23.18 -10.79 -11.46
N GLN A 163 -23.60 -11.95 -10.97
CA GLN A 163 -24.98 -12.45 -11.14
C GLN A 163 -26.01 -11.59 -10.40
N LYS A 164 -25.61 -11.02 -9.26
CA LYS A 164 -26.42 -10.10 -8.46
C LYS A 164 -25.83 -8.72 -8.50
N LYS A 165 -26.67 -7.69 -8.57
CA LYS A 165 -26.21 -6.29 -8.53
C LYS A 165 -25.61 -5.91 -7.17
N ASN A 166 -26.12 -6.50 -6.10
CA ASN A 166 -25.63 -6.28 -4.73
C ASN A 166 -25.60 -7.62 -4.00
N GLU A 167 -24.54 -7.87 -3.25
CA GLU A 167 -24.45 -9.09 -2.44
C GLU A 167 -23.56 -8.85 -1.21
N ARG A 168 -23.97 -9.43 -0.07
CA ARG A 168 -23.18 -9.52 1.16
C ARG A 168 -22.63 -10.93 1.30
N LEU A 169 -21.34 -11.08 1.13
CA LEU A 169 -20.61 -12.33 1.15
C LEU A 169 -20.10 -12.62 2.55
N ILE A 170 -20.35 -13.83 3.03
CA ILE A 170 -19.83 -14.32 4.31
C ILE A 170 -19.07 -15.60 4.03
N SER A 171 -17.77 -15.61 4.28
CA SER A 171 -16.88 -16.76 4.10
C SER A 171 -15.82 -16.80 5.20
N TYR A 172 -14.87 -17.71 5.10
CA TYR A 172 -13.81 -17.93 6.06
C TYR A 172 -12.46 -17.88 5.35
N LEU A 173 -11.49 -17.17 5.94
CA LEU A 173 -10.19 -16.92 5.36
C LEU A 173 -9.07 -17.52 6.22
N PHE A 174 -8.18 -18.28 5.59
CA PHE A 174 -6.93 -18.76 6.17
C PHE A 174 -5.74 -18.09 5.51
N LYS A 175 -4.81 -17.56 6.32
CA LYS A 175 -3.57 -16.96 5.85
C LYS A 175 -2.42 -17.96 5.92
N ASP A 176 -1.89 -18.33 4.76
CA ASP A 176 -0.62 -19.06 4.64
C ASP A 176 0.54 -18.05 4.56
N SER A 177 1.22 -17.87 5.68
CA SER A 177 2.32 -16.89 5.75
C SER A 177 3.55 -17.32 4.96
N SER A 178 3.77 -18.66 4.79
CA SER A 178 4.91 -19.19 4.04
C SER A 178 4.79 -18.91 2.55
N LYS A 179 3.58 -18.96 2.00
CA LYS A 179 3.28 -18.67 0.59
C LYS A 179 2.86 -17.24 0.35
N SER A 180 2.68 -16.45 1.41
CA SER A 180 2.10 -15.10 1.33
C SER A 180 0.76 -15.07 0.58
N LEU A 181 -0.06 -16.10 0.74
CA LEU A 181 -1.38 -16.27 0.14
C LEU A 181 -2.46 -16.42 1.20
N VAL A 182 -3.70 -16.18 0.80
CA VAL A 182 -4.86 -16.52 1.61
C VAL A 182 -5.79 -17.45 0.82
N TYR A 183 -6.49 -18.31 1.54
CA TYR A 183 -7.45 -19.28 1.00
C TYR A 183 -8.82 -18.97 1.59
N ILE A 184 -9.86 -19.08 0.76
CA ILE A 184 -11.25 -18.86 1.14
C ILE A 184 -11.99 -20.17 1.23
N SER A 185 -12.94 -20.26 2.17
CA SER A 185 -13.85 -21.40 2.35
C SER A 185 -15.24 -20.87 2.70
N ASP A 186 -16.28 -21.45 2.09
CA ASP A 186 -17.67 -21.07 2.37
C ASP A 186 -18.19 -21.68 3.69
N VAL A 187 -17.44 -22.63 4.23
CA VAL A 187 -17.76 -23.27 5.52
C VAL A 187 -16.65 -23.00 6.54
N PRO A 188 -16.98 -22.92 7.84
CA PRO A 188 -15.97 -22.74 8.89
C PRO A 188 -15.00 -23.92 8.93
N LYS A 189 -13.69 -23.62 9.07
CA LYS A 189 -12.62 -24.61 9.23
C LYS A 189 -11.68 -24.18 10.34
N LYS A 190 -11.01 -25.15 10.97
CA LYS A 190 -10.00 -24.86 12.02
C LYS A 190 -8.90 -23.93 11.45
N GLY A 191 -8.62 -22.84 12.13
CA GLY A 191 -7.61 -21.84 11.74
C GLY A 191 -8.11 -20.78 10.73
N TYR A 192 -9.33 -20.92 10.22
CA TYR A 192 -9.95 -19.92 9.36
C TYR A 192 -10.68 -18.87 10.18
N GLN A 193 -10.64 -17.62 9.71
CA GLN A 193 -11.31 -16.49 10.34
C GLN A 193 -12.47 -16.02 9.47
N LYS A 194 -13.62 -15.75 10.08
CA LYS A 194 -14.78 -15.18 9.37
C LYS A 194 -14.42 -13.86 8.71
N ILE A 195 -14.84 -13.69 7.47
CA ILE A 195 -14.75 -12.46 6.69
C ILE A 195 -16.12 -12.06 6.16
N ILE A 196 -16.33 -10.76 6.05
CA ILE A 196 -17.57 -10.19 5.52
C ILE A 196 -17.17 -9.10 4.53
N THR A 197 -17.66 -9.25 3.29
CA THR A 197 -17.41 -8.33 2.17
C THR A 197 -18.73 -8.12 1.44
N SER A 198 -19.16 -6.89 1.29
CA SER A 198 -20.34 -6.52 0.50
C SER A 198 -19.88 -5.88 -0.80
N TYR A 199 -20.59 -6.11 -1.90
CA TYR A 199 -20.37 -5.37 -3.13
C TYR A 199 -21.66 -4.86 -3.73
N SER A 200 -21.54 -3.75 -4.48
CA SER A 200 -22.59 -3.19 -5.31
C SER A 200 -22.01 -2.95 -6.71
N LEU A 201 -22.73 -3.42 -7.74
CA LEU A 201 -22.37 -3.19 -9.14
C LEU A 201 -22.63 -1.73 -9.51
N ILE A 202 -21.57 -0.99 -9.86
CA ILE A 202 -21.69 0.39 -10.34
C ILE A 202 -21.93 0.39 -11.84
N GLU A 203 -21.14 -0.41 -12.60
CA GLU A 203 -21.15 -0.38 -14.06
C GLU A 203 -20.60 -1.69 -14.63
N SER A 204 -21.18 -2.17 -15.73
CA SER A 204 -20.66 -3.28 -16.52
C SER A 204 -20.24 -2.78 -17.89
N PHE A 205 -19.17 -3.36 -18.45
CA PHE A 205 -18.59 -2.96 -19.73
C PHE A 205 -18.63 -4.10 -20.73
N ASP A 206 -18.68 -3.78 -22.02
CA ASP A 206 -18.78 -4.74 -23.14
C ASP A 206 -17.61 -5.74 -23.22
N ASN A 207 -16.48 -5.39 -22.64
CA ASN A 207 -15.27 -6.24 -22.58
C ASN A 207 -15.32 -7.31 -21.47
N ASN A 208 -16.50 -7.59 -20.93
CA ASN A 208 -16.74 -8.52 -19.81
C ASN A 208 -16.00 -8.11 -18.52
N THR A 209 -15.98 -6.82 -18.23
CA THR A 209 -15.48 -6.30 -16.96
C THR A 209 -16.57 -5.56 -16.21
N SER A 210 -16.43 -5.44 -14.89
CA SER A 210 -17.37 -4.70 -14.04
C SER A 210 -16.65 -3.85 -13.04
N LEU A 211 -17.20 -2.67 -12.78
CA LEU A 211 -16.79 -1.79 -11.69
C LEU A 211 -17.70 -2.02 -10.50
N LEU A 212 -17.09 -2.40 -9.38
CA LEU A 212 -17.79 -2.65 -8.12
C LEU A 212 -17.41 -1.60 -7.08
N ASP A 213 -18.40 -1.15 -6.28
CA ASP A 213 -18.19 -0.60 -4.96
C ASP A 213 -18.15 -1.76 -3.96
N VAL A 214 -17.08 -1.86 -3.20
CA VAL A 214 -16.86 -2.97 -2.27
C VAL A 214 -16.68 -2.41 -0.86
N GLU A 215 -17.54 -2.84 0.05
CA GLU A 215 -17.45 -2.55 1.48
C GLU A 215 -16.91 -3.75 2.26
N ILE A 216 -16.08 -3.50 3.27
CA ILE A 216 -15.57 -4.54 4.17
C ILE A 216 -15.89 -4.25 5.62
N GLU A 217 -16.59 -5.18 6.28
CA GLU A 217 -16.78 -5.13 7.74
C GLU A 217 -15.53 -5.64 8.46
N THR A 218 -14.88 -6.66 7.93
CA THR A 218 -13.61 -7.19 8.43
C THR A 218 -12.44 -6.71 7.55
N GLY A 219 -11.22 -6.60 8.11
CA GLY A 219 -10.04 -6.07 7.39
C GLY A 219 -8.88 -7.06 7.35
N ARG A 220 -9.09 -8.30 6.83
CA ARG A 220 -8.04 -9.32 6.77
C ARG A 220 -7.13 -9.12 5.56
N THR A 221 -5.90 -9.64 5.66
CA THR A 221 -4.91 -9.59 4.56
C THR A 221 -5.53 -10.13 3.28
N HIS A 222 -5.40 -9.39 2.17
CA HIS A 222 -5.88 -9.71 0.84
C HIS A 222 -7.40 -10.04 0.77
N GLN A 223 -8.20 -9.67 1.76
CA GLN A 223 -9.60 -10.10 1.87
C GLN A 223 -10.41 -9.85 0.61
N ILE A 224 -10.51 -8.60 0.15
CA ILE A 224 -11.29 -8.24 -1.07
C ILE A 224 -10.81 -9.04 -2.27
N ARG A 225 -9.51 -9.10 -2.46
CA ARG A 225 -8.85 -9.73 -3.61
C ARG A 225 -9.16 -11.22 -3.72
N ALA A 226 -8.95 -11.94 -2.62
CA ALA A 226 -9.22 -13.37 -2.57
C ALA A 226 -10.72 -13.70 -2.56
N HIS A 227 -11.53 -12.88 -1.89
CA HIS A 227 -12.97 -13.13 -1.78
C HIS A 227 -13.68 -12.90 -3.12
N LEU A 228 -13.36 -11.81 -3.85
CA LEU A 228 -13.90 -11.59 -5.19
C LEU A 228 -13.42 -12.66 -6.18
N ALA A 229 -12.15 -13.06 -6.12
CA ALA A 229 -11.65 -14.14 -6.97
C ALA A 229 -12.35 -15.49 -6.68
N HIS A 230 -12.65 -15.78 -5.41
CA HIS A 230 -13.35 -16.99 -4.99
C HIS A 230 -14.76 -17.10 -5.60
N ILE A 231 -15.46 -15.99 -5.76
CA ILE A 231 -16.79 -15.94 -6.39
C ILE A 231 -16.73 -15.76 -7.92
N GLY A 232 -15.55 -15.91 -8.55
CA GLY A 232 -15.40 -15.80 -9.99
C GLY A 232 -15.29 -14.39 -10.55
N LEU A 233 -15.05 -13.39 -9.71
CA LEU A 233 -14.86 -11.97 -10.06
C LEU A 233 -13.45 -11.48 -9.73
N PRO A 234 -12.38 -12.04 -10.32
CA PRO A 234 -11.01 -11.67 -10.00
C PRO A 234 -10.72 -10.22 -10.39
N ILE A 235 -9.97 -9.50 -9.53
CA ILE A 235 -9.56 -8.12 -9.78
C ILE A 235 -8.53 -8.07 -10.89
N ILE A 236 -8.72 -7.18 -11.86
CA ILE A 236 -7.81 -6.94 -12.98
C ILE A 236 -6.48 -6.39 -12.43
N GLY A 237 -5.36 -6.94 -12.92
CA GLY A 237 -4.02 -6.55 -12.51
C GLY A 237 -3.57 -7.19 -11.19
N ASP A 238 -4.39 -8.04 -10.57
CA ASP A 238 -3.97 -8.80 -9.39
C ASP A 238 -3.05 -9.95 -9.80
N GLY A 239 -1.78 -9.90 -9.36
CA GLY A 239 -0.78 -10.92 -9.69
C GLY A 239 -0.87 -12.19 -8.85
N LYS A 240 -1.74 -12.24 -7.81
CA LYS A 240 -1.88 -13.41 -6.92
C LYS A 240 -3.20 -14.15 -7.11
N TYR A 241 -4.30 -13.41 -7.24
CA TYR A 241 -5.67 -13.94 -7.32
C TYR A 241 -6.34 -13.64 -8.65
N GLY A 242 -5.74 -12.79 -9.48
CA GLY A 242 -6.21 -12.46 -10.83
C GLY A 242 -5.82 -13.54 -11.85
N ILE A 243 -6.30 -13.37 -13.07
CA ILE A 243 -6.02 -14.25 -14.20
C ILE A 243 -4.97 -13.57 -15.09
N ASN A 244 -3.79 -14.18 -15.22
CA ASN A 244 -2.64 -13.59 -15.93
C ASN A 244 -2.93 -13.24 -17.39
N GLU A 245 -3.73 -14.04 -18.09
CA GLU A 245 -4.14 -13.79 -19.47
C GLU A 245 -4.91 -12.47 -19.57
N PHE A 246 -5.88 -12.25 -18.70
CA PHE A 246 -6.64 -11.00 -18.66
C PHE A 246 -5.79 -9.82 -18.22
N ASN A 247 -4.90 -10.01 -17.24
CA ASN A 247 -3.98 -8.96 -16.84
C ASN A 247 -3.11 -8.47 -18.00
N LYS A 248 -2.65 -9.39 -18.87
CA LYS A 248 -1.91 -9.07 -20.10
C LYS A 248 -2.80 -8.36 -21.13
N LYS A 249 -4.01 -8.88 -21.38
CA LYS A 249 -4.99 -8.29 -22.31
C LYS A 249 -5.31 -6.83 -21.96
N PHE A 250 -5.50 -6.55 -20.66
CA PHE A 250 -5.78 -5.20 -20.15
C PHE A 250 -4.51 -4.37 -19.87
N LYS A 251 -3.32 -4.90 -20.18
CA LYS A 251 -2.01 -4.24 -19.91
C LYS A 251 -1.90 -3.73 -18.46
N ALA A 252 -2.58 -4.40 -17.52
CA ALA A 252 -2.66 -3.99 -16.13
C ALA A 252 -1.37 -4.37 -15.37
N LYS A 253 -0.59 -3.36 -14.96
CA LYS A 253 0.67 -3.54 -14.22
C LYS A 253 0.46 -3.71 -12.72
N THR A 254 -0.66 -3.23 -12.20
CA THR A 254 -1.03 -3.27 -10.78
C THR A 254 -2.51 -3.58 -10.63
N GLN A 255 -2.88 -4.14 -9.49
CA GLN A 255 -4.29 -4.44 -9.20
C GLN A 255 -5.15 -3.17 -9.25
N LYS A 256 -6.28 -3.29 -9.91
CA LYS A 256 -7.26 -2.22 -10.07
C LYS A 256 -8.20 -2.19 -8.85
N LEU A 257 -7.64 -1.87 -7.68
CA LEU A 257 -8.32 -1.79 -6.39
C LEU A 257 -7.88 -0.53 -5.66
N ILE A 258 -8.84 0.32 -5.30
CA ILE A 258 -8.61 1.62 -4.67
C ILE A 258 -9.50 1.78 -3.46
N SER A 259 -8.94 2.08 -2.28
CA SER A 259 -9.68 2.57 -1.11
C SER A 259 -10.14 4.00 -1.40
N TYR A 260 -11.37 4.17 -1.88
CA TYR A 260 -11.77 5.47 -2.41
C TYR A 260 -12.58 6.31 -1.44
N LYS A 261 -13.21 5.67 -0.40
CA LYS A 261 -14.09 6.39 0.51
C LYS A 261 -14.01 5.82 1.92
N LEU A 262 -13.98 6.71 2.91
CA LEU A 262 -14.13 6.42 4.33
C LEU A 262 -15.34 7.18 4.87
N ILE A 263 -16.21 6.52 5.65
CA ILE A 263 -17.38 7.11 6.27
C ILE A 263 -17.27 6.91 7.78
N PHE A 264 -17.35 8.00 8.54
CA PHE A 264 -17.25 8.00 9.99
C PHE A 264 -18.67 7.91 10.59
N LYS A 265 -19.05 6.72 11.07
CA LYS A 265 -20.35 6.44 11.70
C LYS A 265 -20.17 6.17 13.20
N PHE A 266 -19.76 7.20 13.94
CA PHE A 266 -19.51 7.05 15.36
C PHE A 266 -20.83 6.84 16.11
N GLU A 267 -20.94 5.70 16.79
CA GLU A 267 -22.06 5.32 17.64
C GLU A 267 -21.70 5.41 19.12
N SER A 268 -20.41 5.28 19.44
CA SER A 268 -19.86 5.43 20.78
C SER A 268 -19.10 6.75 20.94
N ASP A 269 -18.82 7.16 22.18
CA ASP A 269 -18.07 8.38 22.48
C ASP A 269 -16.78 8.47 21.69
N SER A 270 -16.55 9.58 21.03
CA SER A 270 -15.39 9.88 20.20
C SER A 270 -14.58 11.08 20.68
N LYS A 271 -14.96 11.69 21.82
CA LYS A 271 -14.21 12.75 22.50
C LYS A 271 -13.73 13.84 21.53
N ILE A 272 -12.40 14.03 21.44
CA ILE A 272 -11.78 15.04 20.57
C ILE A 272 -12.09 14.83 19.08
N LEU A 273 -12.57 13.67 18.68
CA LEU A 273 -12.89 13.33 17.27
C LEU A 273 -14.38 13.39 16.94
N GLU A 274 -15.23 13.89 17.85
CA GLU A 274 -16.70 13.97 17.63
C GLU A 274 -17.03 14.76 16.36
N TYR A 275 -16.24 15.75 16.00
CA TYR A 275 -16.41 16.54 14.79
C TYR A 275 -16.26 15.73 13.48
N LEU A 276 -15.73 14.50 13.53
CA LEU A 276 -15.65 13.57 12.38
C LEU A 276 -16.92 12.74 12.23
N SER A 277 -17.76 12.66 13.28
CA SER A 277 -19.00 11.88 13.23
C SER A 277 -19.87 12.32 12.05
N LYS A 278 -20.41 11.36 11.31
CA LYS A 278 -21.20 11.55 10.08
C LYS A 278 -20.45 12.18 8.89
N LYS A 279 -19.15 12.45 9.00
CA LYS A 279 -18.33 12.90 7.86
C LYS A 279 -17.94 11.73 6.95
N SER A 280 -17.75 12.05 5.69
CA SER A 280 -17.13 11.15 4.71
C SER A 280 -16.03 11.85 3.93
N PHE A 281 -15.00 11.11 3.60
CA PHE A 281 -13.93 11.55 2.69
C PHE A 281 -13.92 10.64 1.49
N GLU A 282 -13.87 11.22 0.29
CA GLU A 282 -13.93 10.48 -0.97
C GLU A 282 -12.94 11.03 -1.98
N LEU A 283 -12.24 10.14 -2.69
CA LEU A 283 -11.35 10.49 -3.80
C LEU A 283 -12.17 10.83 -5.04
N LYS A 284 -12.28 12.11 -5.39
CA LYS A 284 -13.06 12.61 -6.55
C LYS A 284 -12.66 11.98 -7.89
N SER A 285 -11.43 11.49 -8.02
CA SER A 285 -10.87 10.86 -9.23
C SER A 285 -10.80 9.34 -9.15
N GLY A 286 -11.42 8.69 -8.15
CA GLY A 286 -11.28 7.25 -7.92
C GLY A 286 -11.55 6.39 -9.16
N LYS A 287 -12.59 6.68 -9.94
CA LYS A 287 -12.87 5.98 -11.20
C LYS A 287 -11.74 6.17 -12.24
N LYS A 288 -11.24 7.39 -12.44
CA LYS A 288 -10.16 7.68 -13.41
C LYS A 288 -8.83 6.98 -13.09
N LEU A 289 -8.58 6.67 -11.80
CA LEU A 289 -7.36 5.98 -11.36
C LEU A 289 -7.38 4.47 -11.69
N LEU A 290 -8.54 3.92 -12.04
CA LEU A 290 -8.69 2.50 -12.41
C LEU A 290 -8.56 2.26 -13.92
N PHE A 291 -8.77 3.25 -14.75
CA PHE A 291 -8.62 3.22 -16.19
C PHE A 291 -7.38 4.01 -16.64
#